data_ebd412560b88c7a9e2ec9b7c2634c6b5
#
_entry.id   ebd412560b88c7a9e2ec9b7c2634c6b5
#
_cell.length_a   1.000
_cell.length_b   1.000
_cell.length_c   1.000
_cell.angle_alpha   90.00
_cell.angle_beta   90.00
_cell.angle_gamma   90.00
#
_symmetry.space_group_name_H-M   'P 1'
#
loop_
_entity.id
_entity.type
_entity.pdbx_description
1 polymer ?
#
loop_
_entity_poly.entity_id
_entity_poly.type
_entity_poly.pdbx_seq_one_letter_code
_entity_poly.pdbx_strand_id
1 'polypeptide(L)'
;MEHIKHSLRVLGGLAVVLGISSVLGSHNVRSEALKGFGSAATGGVGGEIVQVRSTEALNHELCRSYSFGQCNDNSPREIQVIGTIDFTGTEGRGEGQGCQYGRACSAPYKRESLLLMDGNDAHCDGKEKTLVGFDRAGKRPLEIGSNKTVIGVGPRATIKGKGLRLNGVSNVVIRNLTISDVNQGVIFAGDAIAIARADLVWIDHNRFHNIGRQMIAGGFGTTTNITISWNDFDGSDTYSSYCNGEHYWNLLFLGVPQTITIANNYFHEISGRAPHIDGAHAVIHLVNNYFHNTNAQQSGGFFHAVDAGSSVQALVEGNYFDNIETPIKAGSGHIFGLLGKASGTMQNICLTVLGRRCIENIAIPVPRFNGFRLDETVVQSFGALPSSSIPRPFPADDVPAVITARAGPGHLESR
;
A
#
# COMPACT_ATOMS: atom_id res chain seq x y z
N MET A 1 -43.40 82.23 25.08
CA MET A 1 -42.72 82.66 23.87
C MET A 1 -41.98 81.48 23.28
N GLU A 2 -42.48 81.15 22.17
CA GLU A 2 -42.08 80.36 21.02
C GLU A 2 -41.70 78.90 21.15
N HIS A 3 -42.59 78.20 20.53
CA HIS A 3 -42.54 76.80 20.13
C HIS A 3 -41.51 76.53 19.03
N ILE A 4 -40.74 75.43 19.09
CA ILE A 4 -40.25 74.78 17.90
C ILE A 4 -40.54 73.30 18.03
N LYS A 5 -41.43 72.81 17.13
CA LYS A 5 -41.74 71.41 16.88
C LYS A 5 -40.62 70.78 16.04
N HIS A 6 -40.02 69.71 16.47
CA HIS A 6 -39.23 68.87 15.56
C HIS A 6 -39.96 67.51 15.34
N SER A 7 -40.22 67.33 14.09
CA SER A 7 -40.87 66.14 13.50
C SER A 7 -39.88 65.00 13.45
N LEU A 8 -40.24 63.86 14.08
CA LEU A 8 -39.49 62.62 13.96
C LEU A 8 -39.94 61.89 12.66
N ARG A 9 -39.01 61.70 11.73
CA ARG A 9 -39.18 60.84 10.58
C ARG A 9 -38.74 59.42 11.00
N VAL A 10 -39.68 58.47 10.98
CA VAL A 10 -39.45 57.04 11.10
C VAL A 10 -38.91 56.53 9.77
N LEU A 11 -37.66 56.10 9.73
CA LEU A 11 -37.07 55.35 8.61
C LEU A 11 -37.31 53.88 8.88
N GLY A 12 -38.19 53.27 8.11
CA GLY A 12 -38.40 51.85 8.08
C GLY A 12 -37.17 51.12 7.49
N GLY A 13 -36.48 50.40 8.33
CA GLY A 13 -35.40 49.51 7.91
C GLY A 13 -35.98 48.20 7.39
N LEU A 14 -35.81 47.94 6.10
CA LEU A 14 -36.12 46.66 5.44
C LEU A 14 -35.04 45.68 5.82
N ALA A 15 -35.34 44.73 6.71
CA ALA A 15 -34.43 43.62 7.04
C ALA A 15 -34.51 42.61 5.88
N VAL A 16 -33.45 42.59 5.06
CA VAL A 16 -33.22 41.54 4.07
C VAL A 16 -32.68 40.31 4.81
N VAL A 17 -33.51 39.32 5.04
CA VAL A 17 -33.13 37.99 5.51
C VAL A 17 -32.49 37.27 4.33
N LEU A 18 -31.16 37.29 4.26
CA LEU A 18 -30.40 36.39 3.37
C LEU A 18 -30.52 34.97 3.92
N GLY A 19 -31.46 34.21 3.34
CA GLY A 19 -31.53 32.77 3.52
C GLY A 19 -30.28 32.12 2.93
N ILE A 20 -29.36 31.66 3.78
CA ILE A 20 -28.28 30.77 3.40
C ILE A 20 -28.95 29.40 3.17
N SER A 21 -29.36 29.14 1.93
CA SER A 21 -29.67 27.80 1.48
C SER A 21 -28.33 27.04 1.41
N SER A 22 -28.07 26.21 2.43
CA SER A 22 -27.02 25.19 2.34
C SER A 22 -27.42 24.21 1.23
N VAL A 23 -26.92 24.45 0.04
CA VAL A 23 -26.91 23.47 -1.02
C VAL A 23 -25.99 22.36 -0.56
N LEU A 24 -26.56 21.31 0.03
CA LEU A 24 -25.91 20.01 0.14
C LEU A 24 -25.72 19.51 -1.30
N GLY A 25 -24.66 19.97 -1.94
CA GLY A 25 -24.20 19.43 -3.18
C GLY A 25 -23.88 17.96 -2.93
N SER A 26 -24.64 17.07 -3.57
CA SER A 26 -24.23 15.69 -3.78
C SER A 26 -22.87 15.76 -4.51
N HIS A 27 -21.80 15.67 -3.76
CA HIS A 27 -20.47 15.55 -4.33
C HIS A 27 -20.42 14.19 -5.04
N ASN A 28 -20.73 14.21 -6.32
CA ASN A 28 -20.37 13.14 -7.23
C ASN A 28 -18.86 13.06 -7.23
N VAL A 29 -18.32 12.19 -6.36
CA VAL A 29 -16.91 11.85 -6.30
C VAL A 29 -16.56 11.20 -7.65
N ARG A 30 -16.18 11.99 -8.65
CA ARG A 30 -15.54 11.42 -9.85
C ARG A 30 -14.23 10.83 -9.43
N SER A 31 -14.06 9.48 -9.47
CA SER A 31 -12.82 8.82 -9.20
C SER A 31 -11.75 9.36 -10.13
N GLU A 32 -10.62 9.86 -9.57
CA GLU A 32 -9.42 9.89 -10.39
C GLU A 32 -9.42 8.55 -11.13
N ALA A 33 -9.36 8.60 -12.46
CA ALA A 33 -9.59 7.38 -13.22
C ALA A 33 -8.52 6.39 -12.80
N LEU A 34 -8.93 5.31 -12.13
CA LEU A 34 -8.06 4.23 -11.71
C LEU A 34 -7.24 3.77 -12.91
N LYS A 35 -5.94 3.75 -12.76
CA LYS A 35 -5.00 3.31 -13.79
C LYS A 35 -4.21 2.11 -13.28
N GLY A 36 -3.78 1.27 -14.20
CA GLY A 36 -3.05 0.06 -13.87
C GLY A 36 -3.88 -1.20 -14.04
N PHE A 37 -3.35 -2.32 -13.66
CA PHE A 37 -3.99 -3.63 -13.84
C PHE A 37 -5.35 -3.72 -13.12
N GLY A 38 -5.49 -3.08 -11.96
CA GLY A 38 -6.76 -3.02 -11.22
C GLY A 38 -7.77 -1.98 -11.74
N SER A 39 -7.57 -1.40 -12.94
CA SER A 39 -8.36 -0.26 -13.46
C SER A 39 -9.87 -0.51 -13.58
N ALA A 40 -10.30 -1.76 -13.62
CA ALA A 40 -11.71 -2.13 -13.66
C ALA A 40 -12.34 -2.36 -12.28
N ALA A 41 -11.59 -2.22 -11.17
CA ALA A 41 -12.13 -2.39 -9.83
C ALA A 41 -13.16 -1.30 -9.50
N THR A 42 -14.35 -1.73 -9.12
CA THR A 42 -15.46 -0.86 -8.71
C THR A 42 -15.82 -1.03 -7.23
N GLY A 43 -15.29 -2.08 -6.59
CA GLY A 43 -15.59 -2.40 -5.20
C GLY A 43 -17.07 -2.57 -4.94
N GLY A 44 -17.57 -1.87 -3.91
CA GLY A 44 -18.96 -1.92 -3.48
C GLY A 44 -19.90 -0.94 -4.19
N VAL A 45 -19.53 -0.41 -5.35
CA VAL A 45 -20.36 0.55 -6.09
C VAL A 45 -21.74 -0.02 -6.39
N GLY A 46 -22.80 0.76 -6.10
CA GLY A 46 -24.19 0.37 -6.27
C GLY A 46 -24.75 -0.50 -5.15
N GLY A 47 -23.93 -0.85 -4.17
CA GLY A 47 -24.37 -1.58 -2.98
C GLY A 47 -24.79 -0.69 -1.81
N GLU A 48 -25.04 -1.35 -0.68
CA GLU A 48 -25.32 -0.70 0.59
C GLU A 48 -24.11 0.11 1.08
N ILE A 49 -24.35 1.31 1.62
CA ILE A 49 -23.33 2.12 2.30
C ILE A 49 -23.55 2.00 3.80
N VAL A 50 -22.55 1.47 4.50
CA VAL A 50 -22.61 1.27 5.95
C VAL A 50 -21.46 1.99 6.66
N GLN A 51 -21.78 2.60 7.81
CA GLN A 51 -20.78 3.25 8.66
C GLN A 51 -20.44 2.35 9.85
N VAL A 52 -19.16 2.12 10.09
CA VAL A 52 -18.69 1.25 11.18
C VAL A 52 -17.78 2.02 12.14
N ARG A 53 -17.95 1.75 13.46
CA ARG A 53 -17.21 2.40 14.55
C ARG A 53 -16.74 1.42 15.62
N SER A 54 -17.05 0.13 15.48
CA SER A 54 -16.67 -0.92 16.44
C SER A 54 -16.05 -2.13 15.74
N THR A 55 -15.35 -2.93 16.50
CA THR A 55 -14.70 -4.17 16.05
C THR A 55 -15.70 -5.17 15.51
N GLU A 56 -16.86 -5.31 16.18
CA GLU A 56 -17.93 -6.23 15.81
C GLU A 56 -18.59 -5.78 14.49
N ALA A 57 -18.91 -4.47 14.38
CA ALA A 57 -19.52 -3.93 13.19
C ALA A 57 -18.60 -4.08 11.97
N LEU A 58 -17.31 -3.73 12.10
CA LEU A 58 -16.36 -3.87 11.01
C LEU A 58 -16.23 -5.34 10.59
N ASN A 59 -16.03 -6.26 11.53
CA ASN A 59 -15.90 -7.68 11.24
C ASN A 59 -17.15 -8.23 10.53
N HIS A 60 -18.35 -7.84 10.98
CA HIS A 60 -19.62 -8.25 10.36
C HIS A 60 -19.77 -7.71 8.94
N GLU A 61 -19.47 -6.42 8.73
CA GLU A 61 -19.72 -5.77 7.44
C GLU A 61 -18.73 -6.18 6.36
N LEU A 62 -17.51 -6.56 6.73
CA LEU A 62 -16.52 -7.05 5.78
C LEU A 62 -16.93 -8.40 5.17
N CYS A 63 -17.62 -9.25 5.94
CA CYS A 63 -18.11 -10.55 5.48
C CYS A 63 -19.33 -10.99 6.29
N ARG A 64 -20.51 -10.92 5.71
CA ARG A 64 -21.78 -11.33 6.34
C ARG A 64 -22.11 -12.80 6.15
N SER A 65 -21.39 -13.52 5.29
CA SER A 65 -21.65 -14.96 5.08
C SER A 65 -20.37 -15.75 4.88
N TYR A 66 -20.35 -16.95 5.46
CA TYR A 66 -19.23 -17.86 5.43
C TYR A 66 -19.67 -19.25 4.95
N SER A 67 -18.80 -19.90 4.19
CA SER A 67 -18.95 -21.31 3.82
C SER A 67 -17.64 -22.04 4.07
N PHE A 68 -17.66 -23.14 4.79
CA PHE A 68 -16.47 -23.90 5.18
C PHE A 68 -15.34 -23.04 5.77
N GLY A 69 -15.70 -22.02 6.58
CA GLY A 69 -14.74 -21.14 7.23
C GLY A 69 -14.11 -20.06 6.32
N GLN A 70 -14.54 -19.97 5.07
CA GLN A 70 -14.11 -18.92 4.13
C GLN A 70 -15.25 -17.92 3.89
N CYS A 71 -14.92 -16.67 3.73
CA CYS A 71 -15.88 -15.64 3.35
C CYS A 71 -16.42 -15.92 1.94
N ASN A 72 -17.75 -15.98 1.82
CA ASN A 72 -18.45 -16.13 0.53
C ASN A 72 -19.46 -15.00 0.27
N ASP A 73 -19.34 -13.88 0.98
CA ASP A 73 -20.18 -12.69 0.78
C ASP A 73 -19.80 -11.92 -0.48
N ASN A 74 -20.64 -12.04 -1.51
CA ASN A 74 -20.45 -11.35 -2.80
C ASN A 74 -21.35 -10.11 -2.96
N SER A 75 -22.15 -9.75 -1.96
CA SER A 75 -23.05 -8.60 -2.01
C SER A 75 -22.25 -7.29 -2.09
N PRO A 76 -22.52 -6.39 -3.04
CA PRO A 76 -21.84 -5.12 -3.12
C PRO A 76 -22.06 -4.29 -1.84
N ARG A 77 -20.98 -3.71 -1.28
CA ARG A 77 -21.08 -2.87 -0.08
C ARG A 77 -19.92 -1.89 0.01
N GLU A 78 -20.24 -0.63 0.34
CA GLU A 78 -19.26 0.37 0.77
C GLU A 78 -19.26 0.44 2.29
N ILE A 79 -18.12 0.14 2.91
CA ILE A 79 -17.93 0.09 4.35
C ILE A 79 -17.08 1.30 4.74
N GLN A 80 -17.72 2.29 5.37
CA GLN A 80 -17.12 3.53 5.81
C GLN A 80 -16.61 3.41 7.23
N VAL A 81 -15.28 3.31 7.40
CA VAL A 81 -14.61 3.23 8.69
C VAL A 81 -14.47 4.63 9.29
N ILE A 82 -14.99 4.83 10.50
CA ILE A 82 -15.01 6.13 11.16
C ILE A 82 -14.17 6.10 12.44
N GLY A 83 -13.12 6.93 12.47
CA GLY A 83 -12.20 6.99 13.60
C GLY A 83 -11.33 5.73 13.72
N THR A 84 -10.83 5.45 14.91
CA THR A 84 -9.98 4.28 15.18
C THR A 84 -10.81 3.11 15.67
N ILE A 85 -10.72 1.97 14.98
CA ILE A 85 -11.25 0.68 15.43
C ILE A 85 -10.07 -0.16 15.92
N ASP A 86 -9.94 -0.32 17.23
CA ASP A 86 -8.81 -0.97 17.88
C ASP A 86 -9.14 -2.41 18.28
N PHE A 87 -8.46 -3.35 17.66
CA PHE A 87 -8.56 -4.79 17.95
C PHE A 87 -7.51 -5.27 18.95
N THR A 88 -6.61 -4.40 19.42
CA THR A 88 -5.52 -4.80 20.30
C THR A 88 -6.06 -5.46 21.57
N GLY A 89 -5.60 -6.68 21.85
CA GLY A 89 -5.99 -7.45 23.03
C GLY A 89 -7.40 -8.05 23.01
N THR A 90 -8.24 -7.79 22.00
CA THR A 90 -9.63 -8.25 21.96
C THR A 90 -9.77 -9.78 21.90
N GLU A 91 -8.74 -10.50 21.43
CA GLU A 91 -8.71 -11.96 21.38
C GLU A 91 -7.71 -12.57 22.37
N GLY A 92 -7.18 -11.74 23.27
CA GLY A 92 -6.18 -12.13 24.27
C GLY A 92 -4.80 -12.41 23.68
N ARG A 93 -3.86 -12.76 24.53
CA ARG A 93 -2.48 -13.07 24.14
C ARG A 93 -2.31 -14.54 23.84
N GLY A 94 -1.41 -14.84 22.91
CA GLY A 94 -0.90 -16.17 22.61
C GLY A 94 0.59 -16.25 22.75
N GLU A 95 1.11 -17.46 22.85
CA GLU A 95 2.53 -17.78 22.83
C GLU A 95 2.77 -18.97 21.92
N GLY A 96 3.95 -19.03 21.31
CA GLY A 96 4.36 -20.15 20.48
C GLY A 96 5.87 -20.27 20.43
N GLN A 97 6.36 -21.43 19.99
CA GLN A 97 7.79 -21.63 19.78
C GLN A 97 8.31 -20.67 18.70
N GLY A 98 9.50 -20.15 18.89
CA GLY A 98 10.13 -19.26 17.98
C GLY A 98 11.60 -19.03 18.28
N CYS A 99 12.19 -18.03 17.71
CA CYS A 99 13.56 -17.62 17.99
C CYS A 99 13.73 -16.11 17.81
N GLN A 100 14.83 -15.59 18.30
CA GLN A 100 15.21 -14.22 17.98
C GLN A 100 15.71 -14.16 16.54
N TYR A 101 15.24 -13.17 15.76
CA TYR A 101 15.58 -12.99 14.36
C TYR A 101 16.51 -11.79 14.15
N GLY A 102 17.39 -11.87 13.14
CA GLY A 102 18.38 -10.84 12.90
C GLY A 102 19.54 -10.85 13.94
N ARG A 103 20.33 -9.81 13.94
CA ARG A 103 21.43 -9.61 14.90
C ARG A 103 20.95 -8.96 16.20
N ALA A 104 21.72 -9.05 17.26
CA ALA A 104 21.43 -8.33 18.51
C ALA A 104 21.54 -6.82 18.29
N CYS A 105 20.54 -6.08 18.77
CA CYS A 105 20.49 -4.63 18.67
C CYS A 105 20.85 -3.94 19.97
N SER A 106 21.39 -2.72 19.87
CA SER A 106 21.55 -1.80 21.00
C SER A 106 20.39 -0.80 21.00
N ALA A 107 20.05 -0.29 22.19
CA ALA A 107 19.04 0.78 22.31
C ALA A 107 19.35 1.96 21.38
N PRO A 108 18.34 2.62 20.76
CA PRO A 108 16.92 2.43 21.00
C PRO A 108 16.28 1.26 20.24
N TYR A 109 17.02 0.60 19.36
CA TYR A 109 16.49 -0.44 18.49
C TYR A 109 16.34 -1.78 19.21
N LYS A 110 15.36 -2.55 18.77
CA LYS A 110 15.05 -3.86 19.29
C LYS A 110 15.13 -4.92 18.19
N ARG A 111 15.53 -6.10 18.59
CA ARG A 111 15.56 -7.27 17.74
C ARG A 111 14.16 -7.82 17.52
N GLU A 112 13.85 -8.26 16.31
CA GLU A 112 12.61 -8.96 16.01
C GLU A 112 12.62 -10.38 16.58
N SER A 113 11.44 -10.88 16.91
CA SER A 113 11.19 -12.30 17.21
C SER A 113 10.49 -12.96 16.03
N LEU A 114 10.83 -14.21 15.74
CA LEU A 114 10.17 -15.01 14.72
C LEU A 114 9.34 -16.10 15.38
N LEU A 115 8.06 -16.14 15.05
CA LEU A 115 7.13 -17.19 15.49
C LEU A 115 7.22 -18.37 14.53
N LEU A 116 7.50 -19.57 15.03
CA LEU A 116 7.49 -20.78 14.23
C LEU A 116 6.06 -21.16 13.84
N MET A 117 5.91 -21.59 12.61
CA MET A 117 4.69 -22.12 12.03
C MET A 117 5.08 -23.30 11.13
N ASP A 118 4.10 -24.13 10.77
CA ASP A 118 4.34 -25.23 9.85
C ASP A 118 4.99 -24.74 8.55
N GLY A 119 6.10 -25.34 8.17
CA GLY A 119 6.86 -25.02 6.95
C GLY A 119 7.86 -23.86 7.05
N ASN A 120 8.07 -23.25 8.22
CA ASN A 120 9.10 -22.22 8.40
C ASN A 120 10.19 -22.54 9.42
N ASP A 121 10.26 -23.77 9.88
CA ASP A 121 11.18 -24.21 10.96
C ASP A 121 12.66 -23.87 10.66
N ALA A 122 13.06 -23.96 9.41
CA ALA A 122 14.43 -23.65 8.97
C ALA A 122 14.89 -22.22 9.29
N HIS A 123 13.97 -21.28 9.50
CA HIS A 123 14.32 -19.90 9.89
C HIS A 123 14.92 -19.80 11.29
N CYS A 124 14.72 -20.80 12.14
CA CYS A 124 15.29 -20.89 13.48
C CYS A 124 16.42 -21.93 13.59
N ASP A 125 16.87 -22.52 12.50
CA ASP A 125 17.98 -23.48 12.53
C ASP A 125 19.26 -22.84 13.08
N GLY A 126 19.91 -23.52 14.02
CA GLY A 126 21.11 -23.05 14.70
C GLY A 126 20.88 -21.89 15.67
N LYS A 127 19.64 -21.52 15.96
CA LYS A 127 19.27 -20.49 16.96
C LYS A 127 18.62 -21.11 18.18
N GLU A 128 18.79 -20.46 19.33
CA GLU A 128 18.07 -20.82 20.54
C GLU A 128 16.57 -20.63 20.33
N LYS A 129 15.79 -21.69 20.55
CA LYS A 129 14.34 -21.65 20.51
C LYS A 129 13.78 -21.07 21.81
N THR A 130 12.92 -20.09 21.71
CA THR A 130 12.27 -19.39 22.84
C THR A 130 10.77 -19.32 22.67
N LEU A 131 10.05 -19.03 23.73
CA LEU A 131 8.64 -18.67 23.62
C LEU A 131 8.51 -17.24 23.11
N VAL A 132 7.70 -17.07 22.07
CA VAL A 132 7.38 -15.78 21.46
C VAL A 132 5.92 -15.44 21.73
N GLY A 133 5.70 -14.36 22.47
CA GLY A 133 4.37 -13.85 22.78
C GLY A 133 3.84 -12.99 21.63
N PHE A 134 2.54 -13.06 21.37
CA PHE A 134 1.86 -12.24 20.36
C PHE A 134 0.41 -11.94 20.76
N ASP A 135 -0.18 -10.93 20.14
CA ASP A 135 -1.62 -10.66 20.20
C ASP A 135 -2.35 -11.58 19.21
N ARG A 136 -3.33 -12.35 19.69
CA ARG A 136 -4.09 -13.26 18.83
C ARG A 136 -4.91 -12.53 17.77
N ALA A 137 -5.40 -11.33 18.08
CA ALA A 137 -6.11 -10.50 17.11
C ALA A 137 -5.25 -10.20 15.87
N GLY A 138 -3.98 -9.81 16.06
CA GLY A 138 -3.07 -9.52 14.97
C GLY A 138 -2.74 -10.73 14.09
N LYS A 139 -2.76 -11.96 14.68
CA LYS A 139 -2.52 -13.19 13.92
C LYS A 139 -3.74 -13.67 13.11
N ARG A 140 -4.93 -13.17 13.41
CA ARG A 140 -6.19 -13.56 12.78
C ARG A 140 -6.77 -12.39 11.99
N PRO A 141 -6.42 -12.23 10.70
CA PRO A 141 -6.90 -11.09 9.91
C PRO A 141 -8.42 -11.12 9.72
N LEU A 142 -8.99 -9.96 9.44
CA LEU A 142 -10.39 -9.80 9.05
C LEU A 142 -10.58 -10.27 7.62
N GLU A 143 -11.53 -11.17 7.40
CA GLU A 143 -11.88 -11.64 6.05
C GLU A 143 -12.72 -10.60 5.31
N ILE A 144 -12.39 -10.35 4.06
CA ILE A 144 -13.16 -9.45 3.18
C ILE A 144 -13.81 -10.28 2.09
N GLY A 145 -15.09 -10.04 1.83
CA GLY A 145 -15.82 -10.63 0.70
C GLY A 145 -15.56 -9.91 -0.62
N SER A 146 -16.11 -10.45 -1.71
CA SER A 146 -16.06 -9.81 -3.03
C SER A 146 -16.97 -8.58 -3.10
N ASN A 147 -16.72 -7.69 -4.07
CA ASN A 147 -17.51 -6.49 -4.30
C ASN A 147 -17.59 -5.57 -3.07
N LYS A 148 -16.49 -5.34 -2.42
CA LYS A 148 -16.41 -4.47 -1.23
C LYS A 148 -15.52 -3.26 -1.48
N THR A 149 -16.00 -2.10 -1.02
CA THR A 149 -15.17 -0.91 -0.80
C THR A 149 -15.02 -0.72 0.71
N VAL A 150 -13.79 -0.75 1.21
CA VAL A 150 -13.46 -0.39 2.60
C VAL A 150 -12.78 0.97 2.56
N ILE A 151 -13.43 1.99 3.06
CA ILE A 151 -12.95 3.37 2.95
C ILE A 151 -12.93 4.08 4.30
N GLY A 152 -11.83 4.75 4.60
CA GLY A 152 -11.73 5.62 5.76
C GLY A 152 -12.45 6.95 5.57
N VAL A 153 -13.23 7.37 6.55
CA VAL A 153 -13.87 8.68 6.58
C VAL A 153 -12.97 9.67 7.31
N GLY A 154 -12.41 10.59 6.54
CA GLY A 154 -11.41 11.55 7.03
C GLY A 154 -10.00 10.93 7.20
N PRO A 155 -8.99 11.74 7.57
CA PRO A 155 -7.59 11.33 7.53
C PRO A 155 -7.16 10.45 8.73
N ARG A 156 -8.02 10.23 9.71
CA ARG A 156 -7.72 9.49 10.95
C ARG A 156 -8.44 8.16 11.07
N ALA A 157 -9.06 7.69 9.99
CA ALA A 157 -9.70 6.38 9.98
C ALA A 157 -8.61 5.28 10.07
N THR A 158 -8.68 4.46 11.14
CA THR A 158 -7.63 3.51 11.48
C THR A 158 -8.21 2.14 11.83
N ILE A 159 -7.62 1.09 11.29
CA ILE A 159 -7.77 -0.29 11.76
C ILE A 159 -6.48 -0.64 12.49
N LYS A 160 -6.56 -0.84 13.81
CA LYS A 160 -5.41 -1.07 14.66
C LYS A 160 -5.40 -2.48 15.24
N GLY A 161 -4.22 -3.10 15.29
CA GLY A 161 -4.03 -4.40 15.93
C GLY A 161 -4.46 -5.61 15.10
N LYS A 162 -5.03 -5.40 13.90
CA LYS A 162 -5.51 -6.50 13.06
C LYS A 162 -5.37 -6.17 11.58
N GLY A 163 -4.94 -7.14 10.78
CA GLY A 163 -4.85 -7.00 9.33
C GLY A 163 -6.12 -7.43 8.60
N LEU A 164 -6.10 -7.32 7.28
CA LEU A 164 -7.17 -7.68 6.35
C LEU A 164 -6.74 -8.87 5.48
N ARG A 165 -7.66 -9.78 5.15
CA ARG A 165 -7.40 -10.91 4.25
C ARG A 165 -8.41 -10.97 3.11
N LEU A 166 -7.86 -11.00 1.90
CA LEU A 166 -8.58 -11.21 0.65
C LEU A 166 -8.25 -12.62 0.15
N ASN A 167 -9.16 -13.55 0.31
CA ASN A 167 -8.91 -14.95 -0.02
C ASN A 167 -10.00 -15.55 -0.91
N GLY A 168 -9.69 -15.78 -2.19
CA GLY A 168 -10.65 -16.27 -3.16
C GLY A 168 -11.72 -15.24 -3.54
N VAL A 169 -11.39 -13.96 -3.55
CA VAL A 169 -12.33 -12.85 -3.76
C VAL A 169 -11.93 -11.99 -4.95
N SER A 170 -12.89 -11.21 -5.43
CA SER A 170 -12.68 -10.30 -6.55
C SER A 170 -13.39 -8.96 -6.33
N ASN A 171 -12.90 -7.93 -7.03
CA ASN A 171 -13.49 -6.59 -7.06
C ASN A 171 -13.52 -5.94 -5.66
N VAL A 172 -12.34 -5.72 -5.09
CA VAL A 172 -12.19 -5.12 -3.76
C VAL A 172 -11.38 -3.83 -3.84
N VAL A 173 -11.88 -2.79 -3.17
CA VAL A 173 -11.22 -1.49 -3.04
C VAL A 173 -10.97 -1.20 -1.56
N ILE A 174 -9.71 -0.94 -1.19
CA ILE A 174 -9.31 -0.56 0.18
C ILE A 174 -8.59 0.78 0.10
N ARG A 175 -9.18 1.82 0.70
CA ARG A 175 -8.61 3.15 0.53
C ARG A 175 -8.80 4.08 1.73
N ASN A 176 -7.91 5.07 1.83
CA ASN A 176 -7.97 6.16 2.83
C ASN A 176 -7.97 5.66 4.28
N LEU A 177 -7.20 4.61 4.58
CA LEU A 177 -7.13 3.98 5.90
C LEU A 177 -5.70 3.95 6.41
N THR A 178 -5.53 4.08 7.72
CA THR A 178 -4.31 3.61 8.40
C THR A 178 -4.53 2.19 8.90
N ILE A 179 -3.60 1.26 8.60
CA ILE A 179 -3.54 -0.08 9.20
C ILE A 179 -2.26 -0.15 10.00
N SER A 180 -2.39 -0.37 11.31
CA SER A 180 -1.23 -0.26 12.20
C SER A 180 -1.20 -1.25 13.35
N ASP A 181 -0.02 -1.37 13.97
CA ASP A 181 0.22 -2.07 15.23
C ASP A 181 -0.19 -3.56 15.20
N VAL A 182 0.06 -4.22 14.07
CA VAL A 182 -0.24 -5.64 13.89
C VAL A 182 0.95 -6.49 14.35
N ASN A 183 1.02 -6.83 15.62
CA ASN A 183 2.11 -7.61 16.23
C ASN A 183 3.53 -7.09 15.87
N GLN A 184 3.73 -5.78 15.97
CA GLN A 184 5.03 -5.15 15.71
C GLN A 184 6.19 -5.93 16.33
N GLY A 185 7.23 -6.21 15.55
CA GLY A 185 8.42 -6.93 15.96
C GLY A 185 8.25 -8.44 16.10
N VAL A 186 7.12 -9.02 15.66
CA VAL A 186 6.88 -10.48 15.67
C VAL A 186 6.60 -10.99 14.26
N ILE A 187 7.63 -11.51 13.61
CA ILE A 187 7.54 -12.07 12.27
C ILE A 187 6.65 -13.31 12.29
N PHE A 188 5.77 -13.47 11.30
CA PHE A 188 4.73 -14.50 11.17
C PHE A 188 3.55 -14.41 12.17
N ALA A 189 3.42 -13.30 12.88
CA ALA A 189 2.28 -13.06 13.74
C ALA A 189 1.21 -12.13 13.14
N GLY A 190 1.35 -11.76 11.87
CA GLY A 190 0.35 -10.99 11.10
C GLY A 190 0.97 -10.11 10.02
N ASP A 191 0.20 -9.92 8.95
CA ASP A 191 0.46 -8.96 7.87
C ASP A 191 -0.65 -7.89 7.90
N ALA A 192 -0.41 -6.69 7.32
CA ALA A 192 -1.48 -5.69 7.28
C ALA A 192 -2.54 -6.04 6.23
N ILE A 193 -2.14 -6.41 5.02
CA ILE A 193 -3.05 -6.94 4.00
C ILE A 193 -2.46 -8.23 3.43
N ALA A 194 -3.21 -9.32 3.53
CA ALA A 194 -2.87 -10.61 2.92
C ALA A 194 -3.80 -10.91 1.75
N ILE A 195 -3.24 -11.21 0.58
CA ILE A 195 -3.96 -11.47 -0.67
C ILE A 195 -3.66 -12.90 -1.13
N ALA A 196 -4.67 -13.70 -1.39
CA ALA A 196 -4.52 -15.04 -1.94
C ALA A 196 -5.68 -15.37 -2.88
N ARG A 197 -5.39 -15.87 -4.07
CA ARG A 197 -6.41 -16.21 -5.07
C ARG A 197 -7.42 -15.06 -5.30
N ALA A 198 -6.92 -13.84 -5.40
CA ALA A 198 -7.75 -12.66 -5.57
C ALA A 198 -7.49 -11.99 -6.93
N ASP A 199 -8.53 -11.38 -7.45
CA ASP A 199 -8.53 -10.68 -8.72
C ASP A 199 -9.19 -9.31 -8.59
N LEU A 200 -8.74 -8.34 -9.37
CA LEU A 200 -9.37 -7.03 -9.46
C LEU A 200 -9.40 -6.29 -8.10
N VAL A 201 -8.21 -5.96 -7.58
CA VAL A 201 -8.05 -5.29 -6.28
C VAL A 201 -7.37 -3.93 -6.44
N TRP A 202 -7.88 -2.95 -5.72
CA TRP A 202 -7.27 -1.62 -5.63
C TRP A 202 -7.00 -1.23 -4.18
N ILE A 203 -5.73 -1.01 -3.84
CA ILE A 203 -5.27 -0.57 -2.52
C ILE A 203 -4.69 0.83 -2.69
N ASP A 204 -5.36 1.85 -2.14
CA ASP A 204 -5.14 3.24 -2.55
C ASP A 204 -5.19 4.24 -1.38
N HIS A 205 -4.24 5.16 -1.32
CA HIS A 205 -4.18 6.20 -0.27
C HIS A 205 -4.27 5.65 1.16
N ASN A 206 -3.64 4.51 1.44
CA ASN A 206 -3.55 3.97 2.80
C ASN A 206 -2.18 4.27 3.41
N ARG A 207 -2.10 4.22 4.73
CA ARG A 207 -0.84 4.21 5.48
C ARG A 207 -0.68 2.88 6.21
N PHE A 208 0.54 2.34 6.15
CA PHE A 208 0.95 1.11 6.84
C PHE A 208 2.08 1.45 7.81
N HIS A 209 1.94 1.04 9.07
CA HIS A 209 2.89 1.40 10.13
C HIS A 209 2.89 0.36 11.25
N ASN A 210 4.04 0.05 11.84
CA ASN A 210 4.19 -0.92 12.93
C ASN A 210 3.58 -2.30 12.61
N ILE A 211 3.95 -2.87 11.50
CA ILE A 211 3.49 -4.20 11.09
C ILE A 211 4.55 -5.24 11.42
N GLY A 212 4.16 -6.37 12.03
CA GLY A 212 5.10 -7.41 12.45
C GLY A 212 5.80 -8.12 11.31
N ARG A 213 5.14 -8.20 10.12
CA ARG A 213 5.72 -8.79 8.92
C ARG A 213 5.38 -7.96 7.69
N GLN A 214 4.68 -8.50 6.69
CA GLN A 214 4.46 -7.78 5.43
C GLN A 214 3.39 -6.67 5.59
N MET A 215 3.66 -5.50 5.03
CA MET A 215 2.63 -4.48 4.88
C MET A 215 1.59 -4.95 3.87
N ILE A 216 2.03 -5.54 2.73
CA ILE A 216 1.13 -6.26 1.83
C ILE A 216 1.79 -7.57 1.40
N ALA A 217 1.09 -8.68 1.57
CA ALA A 217 1.52 -10.00 1.12
C ALA A 217 0.57 -10.53 0.04
N GLY A 218 1.08 -10.79 -1.16
CA GLY A 218 0.44 -11.62 -2.17
C GLY A 218 0.90 -13.07 -1.98
N GLY A 219 0.03 -13.91 -1.44
CA GLY A 219 0.35 -15.29 -1.11
C GLY A 219 0.29 -16.23 -2.31
N PHE A 220 0.31 -17.50 -2.01
CA PHE A 220 0.25 -18.56 -3.02
C PHE A 220 -1.10 -18.57 -3.75
N GLY A 221 -1.05 -18.79 -5.06
CA GLY A 221 -2.19 -18.78 -5.96
C GLY A 221 -2.27 -17.49 -6.77
N THR A 222 -3.36 -17.32 -7.50
CA THR A 222 -3.57 -16.18 -8.43
C THR A 222 -3.60 -14.85 -7.69
N THR A 223 -2.88 -13.85 -8.20
CA THR A 223 -2.91 -12.47 -7.69
C THR A 223 -2.90 -11.54 -8.91
N THR A 224 -4.04 -11.42 -9.58
CA THR A 224 -4.15 -10.73 -10.87
C THR A 224 -4.95 -9.44 -10.76
N ASN A 225 -4.66 -8.52 -11.70
CA ASN A 225 -5.36 -7.26 -11.80
C ASN A 225 -5.34 -6.44 -10.50
N ILE A 226 -4.14 -6.33 -9.91
CA ILE A 226 -3.92 -5.59 -8.67
C ILE A 226 -3.33 -4.21 -8.98
N THR A 227 -3.84 -3.17 -8.36
CA THR A 227 -3.21 -1.85 -8.31
C THR A 227 -2.99 -1.41 -6.87
N ILE A 228 -1.77 -1.01 -6.55
CA ILE A 228 -1.35 -0.46 -5.26
C ILE A 228 -0.84 0.95 -5.55
N SER A 229 -1.60 1.98 -5.13
CA SER A 229 -1.31 3.35 -5.52
C SER A 229 -1.46 4.35 -4.39
N TRP A 230 -0.64 5.39 -4.42
CA TRP A 230 -0.70 6.52 -3.48
C TRP A 230 -0.68 6.13 -2.01
N ASN A 231 -0.12 4.98 -1.65
CA ASN A 231 0.00 4.57 -0.27
C ASN A 231 1.27 5.15 0.38
N ASP A 232 1.20 5.36 1.68
CA ASP A 232 2.30 5.71 2.57
C ASP A 232 2.77 4.43 3.30
N PHE A 233 3.92 3.89 2.88
CA PHE A 233 4.58 2.75 3.51
C PHE A 233 5.63 3.28 4.48
N ASP A 234 5.21 3.53 5.72
CA ASP A 234 6.06 4.04 6.80
C ASP A 234 6.79 2.89 7.50
N GLY A 235 8.04 2.73 7.12
CA GLY A 235 8.92 1.71 7.68
C GLY A 235 9.64 2.12 8.96
N SER A 236 9.37 3.30 9.52
CA SER A 236 9.96 3.72 10.81
C SER A 236 9.54 2.75 11.91
N ASP A 237 10.49 1.98 12.45
CA ASP A 237 10.21 0.94 13.43
C ASP A 237 11.36 0.79 14.43
N THR A 238 11.04 0.69 15.72
CA THR A 238 12.03 0.35 16.74
C THR A 238 12.46 -1.11 16.66
N TYR A 239 11.63 -2.00 16.12
CA TYR A 239 12.02 -3.37 15.80
C TYR A 239 12.56 -3.44 14.39
N SER A 240 13.76 -3.94 14.23
CA SER A 240 14.42 -3.96 12.94
C SER A 240 15.31 -5.20 12.78
N SER A 241 15.22 -5.84 11.62
CA SER A 241 16.11 -6.95 11.25
C SER A 241 17.58 -6.53 11.22
N TYR A 242 17.86 -5.25 11.00
CA TYR A 242 19.21 -4.69 10.84
C TYR A 242 19.63 -3.70 11.93
N CYS A 243 18.80 -3.49 12.95
CA CYS A 243 19.09 -2.58 14.07
C CYS A 243 19.27 -1.11 13.63
N ASN A 244 18.50 -0.65 12.69
CA ASN A 244 18.66 0.67 12.08
C ASN A 244 17.39 1.51 12.12
N GLY A 245 16.30 0.99 12.69
CA GLY A 245 15.03 1.70 12.75
C GLY A 245 14.20 1.62 11.47
N GLU A 246 14.57 0.73 10.56
CA GLU A 246 13.92 0.56 9.26
C GLU A 246 13.29 -0.82 9.13
N HIS A 247 12.05 -0.84 8.66
CA HIS A 247 11.30 -2.06 8.45
C HIS A 247 11.75 -2.80 7.18
N TYR A 248 11.98 -4.11 7.29
CA TYR A 248 12.40 -4.94 6.15
C TYR A 248 11.22 -5.51 5.35
N TRP A 249 10.11 -5.79 6.02
CA TRP A 249 9.03 -6.62 5.51
C TRP A 249 7.92 -5.78 4.84
N ASN A 250 8.20 -5.16 3.69
CA ASN A 250 7.21 -4.30 3.04
C ASN A 250 6.25 -5.10 2.15
N LEU A 251 6.60 -5.32 0.89
CA LEU A 251 5.74 -5.98 -0.09
C LEU A 251 6.32 -7.34 -0.50
N LEU A 252 5.51 -8.38 -0.43
CA LEU A 252 5.87 -9.73 -0.85
C LEU A 252 4.82 -10.30 -1.78
N PHE A 253 5.20 -10.70 -3.00
CA PHE A 253 4.29 -11.30 -3.97
C PHE A 253 4.86 -12.62 -4.49
N LEU A 254 4.17 -13.72 -4.21
CA LEU A 254 4.55 -15.11 -4.56
C LEU A 254 3.45 -15.81 -5.35
N GLY A 255 2.48 -15.08 -5.88
CA GLY A 255 1.35 -15.63 -6.62
C GLY A 255 1.75 -16.18 -7.99
N VAL A 256 0.91 -17.03 -8.56
CA VAL A 256 1.06 -17.57 -9.91
C VAL A 256 -0.31 -17.76 -10.55
N PRO A 257 -0.64 -17.06 -11.66
CA PRO A 257 0.03 -15.87 -12.22
C PRO A 257 -0.17 -14.60 -11.36
N GLN A 258 0.57 -13.54 -11.68
CA GLN A 258 0.39 -12.24 -11.04
C GLN A 258 0.49 -11.10 -12.06
N THR A 259 -0.39 -10.10 -11.91
CA THR A 259 -0.32 -8.83 -12.65
C THR A 259 -0.55 -7.68 -11.67
N ILE A 260 0.50 -6.88 -11.42
CA ILE A 260 0.48 -5.89 -10.34
C ILE A 260 1.03 -4.56 -10.84
N THR A 261 0.29 -3.48 -10.62
CA THR A 261 0.78 -2.11 -10.75
C THR A 261 1.08 -1.55 -9.36
N ILE A 262 2.29 -1.04 -9.16
CA ILE A 262 2.72 -0.34 -7.96
C ILE A 262 3.07 1.08 -8.39
N ALA A 263 2.20 2.05 -8.08
CA ALA A 263 2.24 3.39 -8.66
C ALA A 263 2.10 4.50 -7.62
N ASN A 264 2.94 5.51 -7.71
CA ASN A 264 2.80 6.73 -6.92
C ASN A 264 2.80 6.50 -5.39
N ASN A 265 3.49 5.47 -4.91
CA ASN A 265 3.57 5.20 -3.47
C ASN A 265 4.79 5.89 -2.86
N TYR A 266 4.67 6.24 -1.59
CA TYR A 266 5.76 6.70 -0.76
C TYR A 266 6.27 5.54 0.10
N PHE A 267 7.50 5.11 -0.14
CA PHE A 267 8.21 4.12 0.69
C PHE A 267 9.30 4.86 1.44
N HIS A 268 9.23 4.90 2.75
CA HIS A 268 10.24 5.58 3.54
C HIS A 268 10.65 4.79 4.77
N GLU A 269 11.92 4.96 5.18
CA GLU A 269 12.54 4.24 6.28
C GLU A 269 12.38 2.71 6.13
N ILE A 270 12.72 2.21 4.94
CA ILE A 270 12.62 0.79 4.59
C ILE A 270 14.00 0.18 4.36
N SER A 271 14.17 -1.10 4.67
CA SER A 271 15.44 -1.80 4.44
C SER A 271 15.36 -2.99 3.47
N GLY A 272 14.20 -3.27 2.90
CA GLY A 272 14.05 -4.31 1.88
C GLY A 272 12.62 -4.59 1.45
N ARG A 273 12.46 -5.51 0.49
CA ARG A 273 11.17 -6.00 -0.01
C ARG A 273 10.16 -4.93 -0.39
N ALA A 274 10.58 -3.99 -1.22
CA ALA A 274 9.69 -2.92 -1.69
C ALA A 274 9.65 -2.81 -3.23
N PRO A 275 9.21 -3.85 -3.94
CA PRO A 275 8.72 -5.16 -3.50
C PRO A 275 9.76 -6.30 -3.61
N HIS A 276 9.53 -7.43 -2.91
CA HIS A 276 10.05 -8.74 -3.30
C HIS A 276 8.98 -9.51 -4.07
N ILE A 277 9.29 -9.90 -5.30
CA ILE A 277 8.36 -10.59 -6.19
C ILE A 277 9.02 -11.87 -6.70
N ASP A 278 8.30 -12.98 -6.63
CA ASP A 278 8.71 -14.24 -7.21
C ASP A 278 7.49 -14.98 -7.77
N GLY A 279 7.73 -16.02 -8.53
CA GLY A 279 6.68 -16.83 -9.15
C GLY A 279 6.63 -16.68 -10.67
N ALA A 280 6.21 -17.74 -11.35
CA ALA A 280 6.08 -17.75 -12.79
C ALA A 280 4.93 -16.85 -13.26
N HIS A 281 5.08 -16.28 -14.47
CA HIS A 281 4.07 -15.42 -15.10
C HIS A 281 3.71 -14.16 -14.27
N ALA A 282 4.73 -13.53 -13.67
CA ALA A 282 4.58 -12.27 -12.97
C ALA A 282 4.88 -11.09 -13.91
N VAL A 283 3.91 -10.20 -14.12
CA VAL A 283 4.04 -8.97 -14.91
C VAL A 283 3.77 -7.78 -14.00
N ILE A 284 4.80 -6.95 -13.81
CA ILE A 284 4.80 -5.91 -12.78
C ILE A 284 5.13 -4.55 -13.40
N HIS A 285 4.33 -3.54 -13.09
CA HIS A 285 4.62 -2.15 -13.44
C HIS A 285 4.94 -1.35 -12.18
N LEU A 286 6.19 -0.92 -12.01
CA LEU A 286 6.59 0.02 -10.97
C LEU A 286 6.75 1.39 -11.59
N VAL A 287 5.90 2.34 -11.19
CA VAL A 287 5.85 3.66 -11.83
C VAL A 287 5.67 4.79 -10.82
N ASN A 288 6.53 5.82 -10.93
CA ASN A 288 6.49 7.04 -10.12
C ASN A 288 6.42 6.82 -8.60
N ASN A 289 7.04 5.76 -8.09
CA ASN A 289 7.15 5.58 -6.64
C ASN A 289 8.33 6.40 -6.09
N TYR A 290 8.18 6.94 -4.89
CA TYR A 290 9.23 7.60 -4.14
C TYR A 290 9.75 6.67 -3.05
N PHE A 291 11.02 6.30 -3.14
CA PHE A 291 11.74 5.52 -2.13
C PHE A 291 12.71 6.46 -1.43
N HIS A 292 12.59 6.59 -0.11
CA HIS A 292 13.41 7.53 0.66
C HIS A 292 13.83 6.93 2.00
N ASN A 293 15.12 7.01 2.33
CA ASN A 293 15.64 6.65 3.64
C ASN A 293 16.52 7.77 4.19
N THR A 294 16.34 8.12 5.46
CA THR A 294 17.18 9.12 6.12
C THR A 294 18.52 8.54 6.57
N ASN A 295 18.61 7.25 6.90
CA ASN A 295 19.73 6.62 7.59
C ASN A 295 20.37 5.44 6.84
N ALA A 296 20.28 5.35 5.53
CA ALA A 296 20.72 4.20 4.73
C ALA A 296 22.17 3.72 4.96
N GLN A 297 23.05 4.55 5.50
CA GLN A 297 24.47 4.22 5.65
C GLN A 297 24.81 3.40 6.90
N GLN A 298 23.89 3.16 7.82
CA GLN A 298 24.24 2.57 9.14
C GLN A 298 24.16 1.05 9.22
N SER A 299 23.71 0.35 8.20
CA SER A 299 23.26 -1.03 8.36
C SER A 299 24.11 -2.12 7.69
N GLY A 300 25.19 -1.76 7.03
CA GLY A 300 26.15 -2.76 6.52
C GLY A 300 25.67 -3.60 5.35
N GLY A 301 24.92 -3.02 4.42
CA GLY A 301 25.02 -3.45 3.04
C GLY A 301 23.98 -4.39 2.47
N PHE A 302 22.69 -4.31 2.85
CA PHE A 302 21.66 -5.10 2.18
C PHE A 302 20.35 -4.35 1.90
N PHE A 303 20.39 -3.02 1.83
CA PHE A 303 19.22 -2.25 1.45
C PHE A 303 18.93 -2.39 -0.02
N HIS A 304 17.83 -3.06 -0.32
CA HIS A 304 17.31 -3.08 -1.67
C HIS A 304 15.84 -2.71 -1.68
N ALA A 305 15.42 -1.96 -2.68
CA ALA A 305 14.00 -1.74 -2.90
C ALA A 305 13.43 -2.95 -3.65
N VAL A 306 13.74 -3.10 -4.92
CA VAL A 306 13.16 -4.13 -5.79
C VAL A 306 14.01 -5.40 -5.80
N ASP A 307 13.39 -6.55 -5.49
CA ASP A 307 13.97 -7.89 -5.62
C ASP A 307 12.98 -8.76 -6.44
N ALA A 308 13.34 -9.09 -7.67
CA ALA A 308 12.50 -9.82 -8.58
C ALA A 308 13.11 -11.19 -8.93
N GLY A 309 12.33 -12.26 -8.78
CA GLY A 309 12.72 -13.61 -9.17
C GLY A 309 12.96 -13.74 -10.68
N SER A 310 13.64 -14.80 -11.09
CA SER A 310 14.15 -14.98 -12.47
C SER A 310 13.10 -14.96 -13.56
N SER A 311 11.85 -15.29 -13.26
CA SER A 311 10.73 -15.33 -14.22
C SER A 311 9.82 -14.10 -14.19
N VAL A 312 10.14 -13.10 -13.35
CA VAL A 312 9.39 -11.85 -13.23
C VAL A 312 9.72 -10.91 -14.38
N GLN A 313 8.71 -10.33 -15.00
CA GLN A 313 8.84 -9.25 -15.99
C GLN A 313 8.41 -7.94 -15.35
N ALA A 314 9.33 -7.00 -15.20
CA ALA A 314 9.06 -5.72 -14.55
C ALA A 314 9.44 -4.53 -15.43
N LEU A 315 8.45 -3.68 -15.74
CA LEU A 315 8.65 -2.35 -16.28
C LEU A 315 8.83 -1.37 -15.12
N VAL A 316 10.00 -0.72 -15.05
CA VAL A 316 10.39 0.17 -13.95
C VAL A 316 10.69 1.55 -14.53
N GLU A 317 9.78 2.52 -14.33
CA GLU A 317 9.90 3.83 -14.94
C GLU A 317 9.45 4.99 -14.05
N GLY A 318 10.15 6.12 -14.16
CA GLY A 318 9.81 7.34 -13.46
C GLY A 318 9.91 7.29 -11.94
N ASN A 319 10.52 6.26 -11.34
CA ASN A 319 10.67 6.18 -9.90
C ASN A 319 11.85 7.04 -9.41
N TYR A 320 11.78 7.49 -8.17
CA TYR A 320 12.83 8.25 -7.51
C TYR A 320 13.34 7.47 -6.28
N PHE A 321 14.64 7.14 -6.30
CA PHE A 321 15.32 6.43 -5.23
C PHE A 321 16.27 7.40 -4.52
N ASP A 322 15.88 7.86 -3.36
CA ASP A 322 16.61 8.81 -2.54
C ASP A 322 17.25 8.07 -1.36
N ASN A 323 18.58 8.06 -1.38
CA ASN A 323 19.39 7.37 -0.36
C ASN A 323 19.06 5.87 -0.23
N ILE A 324 18.78 5.21 -1.36
CA ILE A 324 18.59 3.76 -1.47
C ILE A 324 19.85 3.14 -2.06
N GLU A 325 20.55 2.31 -1.28
CA GLU A 325 21.85 1.73 -1.68
C GLU A 325 21.72 0.84 -2.93
N THR A 326 20.65 0.03 -3.00
CA THR A 326 20.40 -0.89 -4.10
C THR A 326 18.96 -0.73 -4.60
N PRO A 327 18.69 0.18 -5.53
CA PRO A 327 17.35 0.37 -6.09
C PRO A 327 16.74 -0.91 -6.65
N ILE A 328 17.52 -1.67 -7.41
CA ILE A 328 17.14 -2.99 -7.92
C ILE A 328 18.28 -3.97 -7.59
N LYS A 329 17.94 -5.07 -6.96
CA LYS A 329 18.91 -6.13 -6.60
C LYS A 329 19.51 -6.75 -7.86
N ALA A 330 20.83 -6.92 -7.88
CA ALA A 330 21.49 -7.58 -8.98
C ALA A 330 21.04 -9.04 -9.12
N GLY A 331 20.86 -9.50 -10.36
CA GLY A 331 20.34 -10.84 -10.63
C GLY A 331 18.83 -10.94 -10.65
N SER A 332 18.09 -9.86 -10.33
CA SER A 332 16.65 -9.77 -10.53
C SER A 332 16.25 -10.08 -11.97
N GLY A 333 15.06 -10.66 -12.14
CA GLY A 333 14.50 -11.19 -13.39
C GLY A 333 14.61 -10.35 -14.66
N HIS A 334 13.60 -10.36 -15.46
CA HIS A 334 13.51 -9.54 -16.67
C HIS A 334 13.09 -8.12 -16.30
N ILE A 335 14.01 -7.17 -16.38
CA ILE A 335 13.79 -5.77 -16.00
C ILE A 335 13.97 -4.87 -17.23
N PHE A 336 13.00 -4.02 -17.50
CA PHE A 336 13.21 -2.84 -18.35
C PHE A 336 13.09 -1.58 -17.47
N GLY A 337 14.19 -0.86 -17.32
CA GLY A 337 14.22 0.39 -16.57
C GLY A 337 15.43 1.23 -16.95
N LEU A 338 15.17 2.47 -17.35
CA LEU A 338 16.21 3.47 -17.65
C LEU A 338 16.64 4.14 -16.34
N LEU A 339 17.94 4.28 -16.11
CA LEU A 339 18.51 5.02 -14.99
C LEU A 339 19.29 6.21 -15.53
N GLY A 340 18.95 7.43 -15.09
CA GLY A 340 19.53 8.67 -15.59
C GLY A 340 19.17 8.93 -17.05
N LYS A 341 19.89 9.84 -17.71
CA LYS A 341 19.57 10.27 -19.09
C LYS A 341 19.72 9.12 -20.09
N ALA A 342 18.63 8.73 -20.69
CA ALA A 342 18.60 7.68 -21.71
C ALA A 342 19.10 8.20 -23.09
N SER A 343 19.75 7.31 -23.84
CA SER A 343 20.05 7.58 -25.25
C SER A 343 18.76 7.52 -26.10
N GLY A 344 18.75 8.22 -27.24
CA GLY A 344 17.61 8.19 -28.17
C GLY A 344 17.23 6.79 -28.64
N THR A 345 18.22 5.89 -28.81
CA THR A 345 18.01 4.48 -29.22
C THR A 345 17.20 3.72 -28.18
N MET A 346 17.44 3.90 -26.88
CA MET A 346 16.72 3.22 -25.80
C MET A 346 15.26 3.68 -25.70
N GLN A 347 14.96 4.90 -26.12
CA GLN A 347 13.59 5.42 -26.17
C GLN A 347 12.78 4.88 -27.35
N ASN A 348 13.43 4.41 -28.42
CA ASN A 348 12.74 3.99 -29.64
C ASN A 348 11.85 2.77 -29.40
N ILE A 349 12.27 1.81 -28.58
CA ILE A 349 11.43 0.65 -28.28
C ILE A 349 10.14 1.06 -27.57
N CYS A 350 10.22 1.97 -26.60
CA CYS A 350 9.04 2.48 -25.89
C CYS A 350 8.10 3.25 -26.83
N LEU A 351 8.65 4.09 -27.70
CA LEU A 351 7.84 4.83 -28.68
C LEU A 351 7.13 3.87 -29.66
N THR A 352 7.82 2.86 -30.12
CA THR A 352 7.29 1.90 -31.10
C THR A 352 6.22 1.00 -30.48
N VAL A 353 6.46 0.49 -29.26
CA VAL A 353 5.62 -0.54 -28.65
C VAL A 353 4.52 0.07 -27.77
N LEU A 354 4.85 1.06 -26.94
CA LEU A 354 3.91 1.69 -25.99
C LEU A 354 3.28 2.98 -26.53
N GLY A 355 3.72 3.47 -27.70
CA GLY A 355 3.26 4.73 -28.28
C GLY A 355 3.65 5.97 -27.48
N ARG A 356 4.61 5.85 -26.57
CA ARG A 356 5.12 6.92 -25.69
C ARG A 356 6.56 6.68 -25.29
N ARG A 357 7.23 7.70 -24.78
CA ARG A 357 8.54 7.52 -24.13
C ARG A 357 8.39 6.78 -22.82
N CYS A 358 9.38 5.95 -22.47
CA CYS A 358 9.57 5.49 -21.10
C CYS A 358 10.29 6.61 -20.32
N ILE A 359 9.89 6.82 -19.08
CA ILE A 359 10.50 7.83 -18.22
C ILE A 359 11.65 7.22 -17.42
N GLU A 360 12.77 7.90 -17.41
CA GLU A 360 13.94 7.51 -16.66
C GLU A 360 13.68 7.51 -15.16
N ASN A 361 14.30 6.56 -14.47
CA ASN A 361 14.34 6.57 -13.00
C ASN A 361 15.51 7.45 -12.54
N ILE A 362 15.38 8.02 -11.35
CA ILE A 362 16.43 8.79 -10.67
C ILE A 362 16.86 8.03 -9.43
N ALA A 363 18.17 7.99 -9.18
CA ALA A 363 18.73 7.47 -7.93
C ALA A 363 19.82 8.42 -7.41
N ILE A 364 19.68 8.89 -6.17
CA ILE A 364 20.60 9.83 -5.52
C ILE A 364 20.93 9.28 -4.11
N PRO A 365 22.23 9.10 -3.77
CA PRO A 365 23.38 9.16 -4.67
C PRO A 365 23.32 8.05 -5.74
N VAL A 366 24.15 8.17 -6.77
CA VAL A 366 24.27 7.12 -7.79
C VAL A 366 24.56 5.80 -7.09
N PRO A 367 23.76 4.74 -7.30
CA PRO A 367 23.86 3.53 -6.52
C PRO A 367 25.15 2.77 -6.83
N ARG A 368 25.77 2.25 -5.79
CA ARG A 368 26.97 1.39 -5.92
C ARG A 368 26.65 0.07 -6.65
N PHE A 369 25.47 -0.47 -6.37
CA PHE A 369 24.96 -1.68 -7.01
C PHE A 369 23.72 -1.35 -7.82
N ASN A 370 23.74 -1.73 -9.09
CA ASN A 370 22.69 -1.36 -10.04
C ASN A 370 22.19 -2.61 -10.76
N GLY A 371 20.96 -2.99 -10.49
CA GLY A 371 20.24 -4.07 -11.20
C GLY A 371 19.36 -3.59 -12.35
N PHE A 372 19.40 -2.32 -12.71
CA PHE A 372 18.68 -1.82 -13.88
C PHE A 372 19.17 -2.49 -15.17
N ARG A 373 18.24 -2.88 -16.00
CA ARG A 373 18.46 -3.56 -17.27
C ARG A 373 17.54 -2.99 -18.35
N LEU A 374 17.84 -3.31 -19.58
CA LEU A 374 17.08 -2.89 -20.76
C LEU A 374 16.58 -4.15 -21.50
N ASP A 375 15.86 -5.01 -20.79
CA ASP A 375 15.27 -6.19 -21.40
C ASP A 375 14.03 -5.78 -22.22
N GLU A 376 14.21 -5.64 -23.52
CA GLU A 376 13.16 -5.20 -24.45
C GLU A 376 11.97 -6.15 -24.48
N THR A 377 12.12 -7.43 -24.11
CA THR A 377 11.02 -8.38 -24.06
C THR A 377 9.95 -7.94 -23.04
N VAL A 378 10.33 -7.23 -21.99
CA VAL A 378 9.39 -6.63 -21.03
C VAL A 378 8.52 -5.58 -21.72
N VAL A 379 9.12 -4.65 -22.47
CA VAL A 379 8.35 -3.62 -23.18
C VAL A 379 7.39 -4.24 -24.17
N GLN A 380 7.82 -5.28 -24.88
CA GLN A 380 6.98 -6.05 -25.82
C GLN A 380 5.75 -6.67 -25.12
N SER A 381 5.96 -7.29 -23.95
CA SER A 381 4.87 -7.86 -23.15
C SER A 381 3.86 -6.80 -22.72
N PHE A 382 4.34 -5.62 -22.34
CA PHE A 382 3.47 -4.49 -21.98
C PHE A 382 2.72 -3.93 -23.18
N GLY A 383 3.32 -3.93 -24.38
CA GLY A 383 2.66 -3.48 -25.61
C GLY A 383 1.45 -4.30 -26.01
N ALA A 384 1.36 -5.56 -25.55
CA ALA A 384 0.21 -6.43 -25.78
C ALA A 384 -0.96 -6.17 -24.80
N LEU A 385 -0.77 -5.35 -23.77
CA LEU A 385 -1.78 -5.05 -22.75
C LEU A 385 -2.69 -3.89 -23.17
N PRO A 386 -3.92 -3.81 -22.65
CA PRO A 386 -4.78 -2.63 -22.83
C PRO A 386 -4.09 -1.36 -22.29
N SER A 387 -4.17 -0.26 -23.00
CA SER A 387 -3.54 1.00 -22.61
C SER A 387 -4.06 1.55 -21.26
N SER A 388 -5.28 1.19 -20.85
CA SER A 388 -5.85 1.49 -19.54
C SER A 388 -5.09 0.82 -18.40
N SER A 389 -4.47 -0.34 -18.66
CA SER A 389 -3.69 -1.09 -17.67
C SER A 389 -2.28 -0.55 -17.47
N ILE A 390 -1.85 0.41 -18.29
CA ILE A 390 -0.49 0.96 -18.25
C ILE A 390 -0.56 2.44 -17.91
N PRO A 391 -0.38 2.85 -16.65
CA PRO A 391 -0.29 4.24 -16.25
C PRO A 391 0.76 5.00 -17.06
N ARG A 392 0.48 6.26 -17.39
CA ARG A 392 1.49 7.13 -18.00
C ARG A 392 2.29 7.78 -16.88
N PRO A 393 3.60 7.60 -16.84
CA PRO A 393 4.44 8.25 -15.85
C PRO A 393 4.54 9.76 -16.12
N PHE A 394 4.72 10.52 -15.04
CA PHE A 394 5.21 11.89 -15.06
C PHE A 394 6.73 11.93 -14.81
N PRO A 395 7.42 13.06 -15.03
CA PRO A 395 8.86 13.15 -14.84
C PRO A 395 9.31 12.75 -13.44
N ALA A 396 10.39 11.97 -13.36
CA ALA A 396 10.88 11.48 -12.06
C ALA A 396 11.35 12.60 -11.12
N ASP A 397 11.80 13.74 -11.65
CA ASP A 397 12.17 14.91 -10.85
C ASP A 397 11.00 15.47 -10.02
N ASP A 398 9.77 15.31 -10.48
CA ASP A 398 8.58 15.78 -9.77
C ASP A 398 8.11 14.82 -8.66
N VAL A 399 8.60 13.57 -8.68
CA VAL A 399 8.15 12.49 -7.80
C VAL A 399 8.24 12.84 -6.31
N PRO A 400 9.39 13.33 -5.77
CA PRO A 400 9.45 13.64 -4.34
C PRO A 400 8.38 14.63 -3.90
N ALA A 401 8.20 15.73 -4.62
CA ALA A 401 7.22 16.76 -4.25
C ALA A 401 5.78 16.29 -4.41
N VAL A 402 5.47 15.61 -5.51
CA VAL A 402 4.11 15.13 -5.80
C VAL A 402 3.70 14.03 -4.83
N ILE A 403 4.59 13.05 -4.59
CA ILE A 403 4.25 11.88 -3.78
C ILE A 403 4.12 12.24 -2.31
N THR A 404 5.05 13.01 -1.74
CA THR A 404 4.96 13.43 -0.32
C THR A 404 3.74 14.31 -0.02
N ALA A 405 3.24 15.02 -1.02
CA ALA A 405 2.05 15.85 -0.87
C ALA A 405 0.73 15.08 -0.98
N ARG A 406 0.73 13.86 -1.55
CA ARG A 406 -0.51 13.17 -1.95
C ARG A 406 -0.64 11.73 -1.46
N ALA A 407 0.44 11.06 -1.09
CA ALA A 407 0.39 9.69 -0.60
C ALA A 407 -0.21 9.59 0.80
N GLY A 408 -0.90 8.50 1.08
CA GLY A 408 -1.51 8.23 2.39
C GLY A 408 -2.93 8.78 2.57
N PRO A 409 -3.50 8.58 3.77
CA PRO A 409 -4.87 8.99 4.08
C PRO A 409 -5.04 10.51 4.15
N GLY A 410 -6.24 10.99 3.78
CA GLY A 410 -6.60 12.40 3.83
C GLY A 410 -6.32 13.16 2.52
N HIS A 411 -5.71 12.52 1.55
CA HIS A 411 -5.33 13.11 0.27
C HIS A 411 -6.22 12.66 -0.90
N LEU A 412 -7.35 11.99 -0.62
CA LEU A 412 -8.36 11.78 -1.64
C LEU A 412 -8.84 13.14 -2.14
N GLU A 413 -8.65 13.42 -3.41
CA GLU A 413 -9.17 14.66 -4.00
C GLU A 413 -10.68 14.74 -3.71
N SER A 414 -11.09 15.84 -3.06
CA SER A 414 -12.49 16.20 -2.93
C SER A 414 -13.03 16.45 -4.33
N ARG A 415 -13.96 15.66 -4.76
CA ARG A 415 -14.54 15.66 -6.11
C ARG A 415 -15.76 16.51 -6.18
#